data_c782784d5d79e2e46057ccdfb648a1e8
#
_entry.id   c782784d5d79e2e46057ccdfb648a1e8
#
_cell.length_a   1.000
_cell.length_b   1.000
_cell.length_c   1.000
_cell.angle_alpha   90.00
_cell.angle_beta   90.00
_cell.angle_gamma   90.00
#
_symmetry.space_group_name_H-M   'P 1'
#
loop_
_entity.id
_entity.type
_entity.pdbx_description
1 polymer ?
#
loop_
_entity_poly.entity_id
_entity_poly.type
_entity_poly.pdbx_seq_one_letter_code
_entity_poly.pdbx_strand_id
1 'polypeptide(L)'
;KPLAQLRLLHYPELDMSRHPDQQGAGAHTDYGSVAILTQDSIGGLEIKTREGQWIPIAPVEGAFVCNVGHIMEIWTNGLYPATWHRVANHGRDRYSQVLFYDPNFDCLVEPLKCCVSETHPPAYQPITMGQYLEDTFNKTFVYRDYEESAN
;
A
#
# COMPACT_ATOMS: atom_id res chain seq x y z
N LYS A 1 -19.39 -7.77 -3.69
CA LYS A 1 -19.33 -6.74 -2.62
C LYS A 1 -17.88 -6.34 -2.46
N PRO A 2 -17.51 -5.09 -2.79
CA PRO A 2 -16.10 -4.65 -2.72
C PRO A 2 -15.58 -4.73 -1.29
N LEU A 3 -14.28 -4.93 -1.16
CA LEU A 3 -13.56 -4.84 0.10
C LEU A 3 -13.22 -3.37 0.32
N ALA A 4 -13.77 -2.77 1.36
CA ALA A 4 -13.47 -1.40 1.75
C ALA A 4 -13.09 -1.37 3.23
N GLN A 5 -11.92 -0.87 3.55
CA GLN A 5 -11.40 -0.79 4.90
C GLN A 5 -10.93 0.63 5.22
N LEU A 6 -11.58 1.26 6.19
CA LEU A 6 -11.09 2.51 6.76
C LEU A 6 -10.20 2.20 7.96
N ARG A 7 -8.97 2.72 7.94
CA ARG A 7 -8.04 2.69 9.09
C ARG A 7 -7.83 4.09 9.64
N LEU A 8 -7.90 4.19 10.95
CA LEU A 8 -7.52 5.36 11.72
C LEU A 8 -6.18 5.04 12.38
N LEU A 9 -5.17 5.86 12.13
CA LEU A 9 -3.80 5.63 12.52
C LEU A 9 -3.34 6.74 13.46
N HIS A 10 -2.82 6.36 14.61
CA HIS A 10 -2.15 7.23 15.56
C HIS A 10 -0.69 6.80 15.69
N TYR A 11 0.20 7.72 15.47
CA TYR A 11 1.65 7.58 15.66
C TYR A 11 2.02 8.42 16.88
N PRO A 12 2.21 7.80 18.05
CA PRO A 12 2.47 8.54 19.28
C PRO A 12 3.78 9.30 19.23
N GLU A 13 3.88 10.33 20.06
CA GLU A 13 5.15 11.03 20.30
C GLU A 13 6.24 10.04 20.72
N LEU A 14 7.43 10.19 20.18
CA LEU A 14 8.57 9.32 20.43
C LEU A 14 9.85 10.12 20.63
N ASP A 15 10.63 9.75 21.65
CA ASP A 15 11.96 10.30 21.86
C ASP A 15 12.94 9.78 20.78
N MET A 16 13.13 10.58 19.74
CA MET A 16 14.00 10.23 18.61
C MET A 16 15.48 10.15 19.00
N SER A 17 15.89 10.67 20.17
CA SER A 17 17.27 10.49 20.64
C SER A 17 17.56 9.05 21.07
N ARG A 18 16.52 8.32 21.49
CA ARG A 18 16.58 6.90 21.88
C ARG A 18 16.22 5.95 20.74
N HIS A 19 15.47 6.44 19.77
CA HIS A 19 14.92 5.62 18.68
C HIS A 19 15.14 6.31 17.32
N PRO A 20 16.39 6.62 16.93
CA PRO A 20 16.69 7.46 15.75
C PRO A 20 16.20 6.83 14.43
N ASP A 21 16.14 5.50 14.36
CA ASP A 21 15.77 4.76 13.14
C ASP A 21 14.30 4.30 13.13
N GLN A 22 13.53 4.65 14.19
CA GLN A 22 12.13 4.23 14.29
C GLN A 22 11.28 4.94 13.26
N GLN A 23 10.71 4.19 12.32
CA GLN A 23 9.75 4.70 11.35
C GLN A 23 8.32 4.60 11.89
N GLY A 24 7.43 5.49 11.45
CA GLY A 24 6.00 5.38 11.70
C GLY A 24 5.40 4.19 10.94
N ALA A 25 5.80 4.03 9.67
CA ALA A 25 5.53 2.84 8.87
C ALA A 25 6.71 2.56 7.96
N GLY A 26 7.14 1.32 7.91
CA GLY A 26 8.22 0.87 7.02
C GLY A 26 7.86 1.01 5.55
N ALA A 27 8.87 1.00 4.68
CA ALA A 27 8.67 1.08 3.24
C ALA A 27 7.90 -0.13 2.71
N HIS A 28 6.80 0.12 1.98
CA HIS A 28 5.93 -0.91 1.40
C HIS A 28 5.16 -0.38 0.18
N THR A 29 4.48 -1.25 -0.51
CA THR A 29 3.42 -0.94 -1.47
C THR A 29 2.10 -1.48 -0.93
N ASP A 30 0.98 -0.85 -1.30
CA ASP A 30 -0.35 -1.36 -0.94
C ASP A 30 -0.71 -2.58 -1.78
N TYR A 31 -1.41 -3.54 -1.18
CA TYR A 31 -1.84 -4.77 -1.83
C TYR A 31 -3.00 -4.53 -2.80
N GLY A 32 -3.88 -3.60 -2.44
CA GLY A 32 -5.16 -3.39 -3.10
C GLY A 32 -5.11 -2.60 -4.41
N SER A 33 -6.25 -2.02 -4.79
CA SER A 33 -6.35 -1.23 -6.00
C SER A 33 -6.01 0.23 -5.78
N VAL A 34 -6.63 0.87 -4.79
CA VAL A 34 -6.40 2.29 -4.48
C VAL A 34 -6.50 2.55 -2.99
N ALA A 35 -5.64 3.41 -2.48
CA ALA A 35 -5.71 3.98 -1.15
C ALA A 35 -5.98 5.49 -1.22
N ILE A 36 -6.90 5.97 -0.39
CA ILE A 36 -7.25 7.38 -0.26
C ILE A 36 -6.94 7.79 1.16
N LEU A 37 -5.98 8.70 1.34
CA LEU A 37 -5.42 9.05 2.64
C LEU A 37 -5.59 10.54 2.94
N THR A 38 -5.90 10.84 4.21
CA THR A 38 -5.70 12.16 4.81
C THR A 38 -4.63 12.08 5.88
N GLN A 39 -3.90 13.15 6.07
CA GLN A 39 -2.92 13.30 7.14
C GLN A 39 -3.06 14.67 7.81
N ASP A 40 -2.64 14.74 9.06
CA ASP A 40 -2.53 16.01 9.78
C ASP A 40 -1.36 16.88 9.28
N SER A 41 -1.16 18.04 9.91
CA SER A 41 -0.11 19.00 9.55
C SER A 41 1.31 18.55 9.88
N ILE A 42 1.49 17.42 10.58
CA ILE A 42 2.81 16.89 10.94
C ILE A 42 3.54 16.34 9.70
N GLY A 43 2.79 15.76 8.74
CA GLY A 43 3.36 15.18 7.55
C GLY A 43 4.01 13.81 7.81
N GLY A 44 5.19 13.61 7.22
CA GLY A 44 5.97 12.37 7.37
C GLY A 44 5.68 11.30 6.32
N LEU A 45 4.62 11.42 5.53
CA LEU A 45 4.42 10.53 4.38
C LEU A 45 5.48 10.82 3.32
N GLU A 46 6.16 9.79 2.85
CA GLU A 46 7.14 9.86 1.78
C GLU A 46 6.84 8.82 0.72
N ILE A 47 7.05 9.17 -0.53
CA ILE A 47 6.96 8.25 -1.68
C ILE A 47 8.33 8.08 -2.33
N LYS A 48 8.54 6.93 -2.96
CA LYS A 48 9.75 6.64 -3.71
C LYS A 48 9.56 6.95 -5.18
N THR A 49 10.41 7.79 -5.75
CA THR A 49 10.39 8.10 -7.19
C THR A 49 10.91 6.92 -8.01
N ARG A 50 10.74 6.98 -9.34
CA ARG A 50 11.30 5.95 -10.25
C ARG A 50 12.83 5.89 -10.22
N GLU A 51 13.49 7.02 -9.90
CA GLU A 51 14.94 7.13 -9.73
C GLU A 51 15.41 6.60 -8.36
N GLY A 52 14.47 6.14 -7.51
CA GLY A 52 14.76 5.55 -6.21
C GLY A 52 14.88 6.55 -5.06
N GLN A 53 14.58 7.82 -5.28
CA GLN A 53 14.65 8.85 -4.25
C GLN A 53 13.36 8.89 -3.42
N TRP A 54 13.48 9.08 -2.11
CA TRP A 54 12.37 9.35 -1.23
C TRP A 54 12.06 10.85 -1.21
N ILE A 55 10.80 11.20 -1.52
CA ILE A 55 10.34 12.59 -1.47
C ILE A 55 9.16 12.72 -0.50
N PRO A 56 9.15 13.76 0.34
CA PRO A 56 8.06 14.00 1.28
C PRO A 56 6.82 14.51 0.56
N ILE A 57 5.65 14.03 1.01
CA ILE A 57 4.35 14.54 0.59
C ILE A 57 3.87 15.56 1.62
N ALA A 58 3.96 16.83 1.26
CA ALA A 58 3.51 17.91 2.14
C ALA A 58 2.01 17.82 2.42
N PRO A 59 1.57 17.96 3.69
CA PRO A 59 0.16 18.05 4.00
C PRO A 59 -0.49 19.27 3.33
N VAL A 60 -1.65 19.08 2.74
CA VAL A 60 -2.49 20.14 2.19
C VAL A 60 -3.86 20.04 2.83
N GLU A 61 -4.30 21.10 3.50
CA GLU A 61 -5.59 21.13 4.18
C GLU A 61 -6.74 20.88 3.19
N GLY A 62 -7.67 20.00 3.57
CA GLY A 62 -8.82 19.63 2.74
C GLY A 62 -8.49 18.74 1.53
N ALA A 63 -7.23 18.33 1.35
CA ALA A 63 -6.83 17.46 0.26
C ALA A 63 -6.71 15.98 0.69
N PHE A 64 -6.88 15.09 -0.28
CA PHE A 64 -6.57 13.68 -0.15
C PHE A 64 -5.28 13.35 -0.93
N VAL A 65 -4.50 12.45 -0.38
CA VAL A 65 -3.44 11.75 -1.12
C VAL A 65 -4.03 10.44 -1.63
N CYS A 66 -3.94 10.21 -2.93
CA CYS A 66 -4.38 8.96 -3.55
C CYS A 66 -3.16 8.24 -4.13
N ASN A 67 -2.99 6.98 -3.77
CA ASN A 67 -1.97 6.12 -4.37
C ASN A 67 -2.59 4.83 -4.89
N VAL A 68 -1.98 4.29 -5.93
CA VAL A 68 -2.36 3.00 -6.49
C VAL A 68 -1.56 1.89 -5.84
N GLY A 69 -2.23 0.74 -5.65
CA GLY A 69 -1.63 -0.47 -5.14
C GLY A 69 -1.41 -1.53 -6.23
N HIS A 70 -1.02 -2.72 -5.83
CA HIS A 70 -0.58 -3.78 -6.73
C HIS A 70 -1.70 -4.33 -7.63
N ILE A 71 -2.97 -4.33 -7.18
CA ILE A 71 -4.09 -4.73 -8.05
C ILE A 71 -4.25 -3.78 -9.23
N MET A 72 -4.07 -2.47 -9.03
CA MET A 72 -4.09 -1.49 -10.13
C MET A 72 -2.92 -1.70 -11.08
N GLU A 73 -1.75 -2.05 -10.57
CA GLU A 73 -0.58 -2.39 -11.38
C GLU A 73 -0.86 -3.60 -12.27
N ILE A 74 -1.45 -4.67 -11.72
CA ILE A 74 -1.84 -5.86 -12.50
C ILE A 74 -2.86 -5.49 -13.58
N TRP A 75 -3.96 -4.81 -13.22
CA TRP A 75 -5.00 -4.41 -14.17
C TRP A 75 -4.46 -3.57 -15.32
N THR A 76 -3.53 -2.68 -15.02
CA THR A 76 -2.94 -1.80 -16.03
C THR A 76 -1.70 -2.38 -16.70
N ASN A 77 -1.40 -3.65 -16.45
CA ASN A 77 -0.23 -4.34 -17.00
C ASN A 77 1.08 -3.58 -16.76
N GLY A 78 1.22 -2.96 -15.56
CA GLY A 78 2.39 -2.19 -15.17
C GLY A 78 2.43 -0.72 -15.61
N LEU A 79 1.39 -0.21 -16.33
CA LEU A 79 1.33 1.22 -16.69
C LEU A 79 1.27 2.13 -15.47
N TYR A 80 0.53 1.73 -14.44
CA TYR A 80 0.47 2.40 -13.14
C TYR A 80 1.07 1.50 -12.07
N PRO A 81 2.40 1.54 -11.86
CA PRO A 81 3.06 0.70 -10.87
C PRO A 81 2.64 1.09 -9.45
N ALA A 82 2.58 0.08 -8.58
CA ALA A 82 2.31 0.31 -7.16
C ALA A 82 3.37 1.24 -6.56
N THR A 83 2.90 2.25 -5.84
CA THR A 83 3.76 3.31 -5.31
C THR A 83 4.39 2.89 -3.99
N TRP A 84 5.72 2.75 -3.97
CA TRP A 84 6.47 2.57 -2.73
C TRP A 84 6.33 3.81 -1.86
N HIS A 85 5.91 3.61 -0.61
CA HIS A 85 5.75 4.68 0.36
C HIS A 85 6.13 4.23 1.76
N ARG A 86 6.38 5.19 2.63
CA ARG A 86 6.70 4.99 4.04
C ARG A 86 6.24 6.20 4.86
N VAL A 87 6.25 6.06 6.19
CA VAL A 87 6.02 7.18 7.10
C VAL A 87 7.26 7.40 7.94
N ALA A 88 7.96 8.52 7.71
CA ALA A 88 9.04 8.97 8.56
C ALA A 88 8.47 9.41 9.92
N ASN A 89 9.15 9.03 10.99
CA ASN A 89 8.78 9.48 12.34
C ASN A 89 9.53 10.78 12.66
N HIS A 90 8.80 11.80 13.07
CA HIS A 90 9.34 13.11 13.47
C HIS A 90 9.33 13.30 14.99
N GLY A 91 9.10 12.24 15.76
CA GLY A 91 9.03 12.32 17.23
C GLY A 91 7.79 13.02 17.78
N ARG A 92 6.83 13.36 16.93
CA ARG A 92 5.62 14.12 17.27
C ARG A 92 4.37 13.27 17.10
N ASP A 93 3.37 13.54 17.89
CA ASP A 93 2.04 12.99 17.73
C ASP A 93 1.53 13.25 16.31
N ARG A 94 1.13 12.19 15.59
CA ARG A 94 0.65 12.25 14.21
C ARG A 94 -0.58 11.39 14.02
N TYR A 95 -1.54 11.90 13.29
CA TYR A 95 -2.76 11.19 12.92
C TYR A 95 -2.92 11.11 11.41
N SER A 96 -3.41 9.99 10.93
CA SER A 96 -3.82 9.84 9.53
C SER A 96 -5.01 8.89 9.43
N GLN A 97 -5.75 9.03 8.34
CA GLN A 97 -6.87 8.15 8.00
C GLN A 97 -6.64 7.65 6.58
N VAL A 98 -6.85 6.38 6.36
CA VAL A 98 -6.71 5.79 5.03
C VAL A 98 -7.88 4.86 4.74
N LEU A 99 -8.52 5.07 3.59
CA LEU A 99 -9.51 4.17 3.01
C LEU A 99 -8.82 3.32 1.94
N PHE A 100 -8.71 2.03 2.19
CA PHE A 100 -8.35 1.04 1.18
C PHE A 100 -9.63 0.60 0.47
N TYR A 101 -9.61 0.64 -0.85
CA TYR A 101 -10.76 0.23 -1.65
C TYR A 101 -10.33 -0.78 -2.70
N ASP A 102 -10.86 -2.00 -2.57
CA ASP A 102 -10.44 -3.16 -3.32
C ASP A 102 -11.63 -3.85 -3.99
N PRO A 103 -11.41 -4.65 -5.05
CA PRO A 103 -12.47 -5.39 -5.70
C PRO A 103 -13.08 -6.46 -4.78
N ASN A 104 -14.13 -7.10 -5.25
CA ASN A 104 -14.71 -8.25 -4.56
C ASN A 104 -13.69 -9.36 -4.40
N PHE A 105 -13.86 -10.16 -3.34
CA PHE A 105 -12.97 -11.30 -3.04
C PHE A 105 -12.89 -12.32 -4.18
N ASP A 106 -14.00 -12.54 -4.89
CA ASP A 106 -14.13 -13.45 -6.04
C ASP A 106 -13.80 -12.79 -7.40
N CYS A 107 -13.42 -11.51 -7.40
CA CYS A 107 -13.06 -10.79 -8.62
C CYS A 107 -11.80 -11.39 -9.24
N LEU A 108 -11.87 -11.73 -10.53
CA LEU A 108 -10.70 -12.10 -11.30
C LEU A 108 -9.86 -10.84 -11.60
N VAL A 109 -8.61 -10.87 -11.19
CA VAL A 109 -7.61 -9.82 -11.41
C VAL A 109 -6.67 -10.30 -12.50
N GLU A 110 -6.69 -9.62 -13.64
CA GLU A 110 -5.86 -9.90 -14.80
C GLU A 110 -5.62 -8.61 -15.59
N PRO A 111 -4.58 -8.53 -16.43
CA PRO A 111 -4.37 -7.36 -17.28
C PRO A 111 -5.59 -7.06 -18.16
N LEU A 112 -6.06 -5.80 -18.09
CA LEU A 112 -7.17 -5.34 -18.91
C LEU A 112 -6.80 -5.36 -20.39
N LYS A 113 -7.73 -5.74 -21.24
CA LYS A 113 -7.52 -5.84 -22.71
C LYS A 113 -7.00 -4.53 -23.33
N CYS A 114 -7.42 -3.38 -22.80
CA CYS A 114 -6.95 -2.07 -23.26
C CYS A 114 -5.49 -1.76 -22.86
N CYS A 115 -4.90 -2.53 -21.93
CA CYS A 115 -3.54 -2.35 -21.44
C CYS A 115 -2.57 -3.42 -21.98
N VAL A 116 -3.02 -4.25 -22.92
CA VAL A 116 -2.20 -5.29 -23.56
C VAL A 116 -2.18 -5.12 -25.08
N SER A 117 -1.08 -5.52 -25.71
CA SER A 117 -0.92 -5.52 -27.16
C SER A 117 0.11 -6.56 -27.58
N GLU A 118 0.32 -6.76 -28.88
CA GLU A 118 1.40 -7.62 -29.40
C GLU A 118 2.79 -7.19 -28.94
N THR A 119 3.01 -5.87 -28.82
CA THR A 119 4.28 -5.30 -28.35
C THR A 119 4.36 -5.13 -26.83
N HIS A 120 3.24 -5.30 -26.14
CA HIS A 120 3.13 -5.24 -24.68
C HIS A 120 2.22 -6.38 -24.18
N PRO A 121 2.68 -7.62 -24.24
CA PRO A 121 1.86 -8.77 -23.84
C PRO A 121 1.57 -8.77 -22.33
N PRO A 122 0.59 -9.58 -21.87
CA PRO A 122 0.28 -9.69 -20.45
C PRO A 122 1.51 -10.09 -19.62
N ALA A 123 1.85 -9.27 -18.63
CA ALA A 123 2.97 -9.52 -17.72
C ALA A 123 2.56 -10.28 -16.46
N TYR A 124 1.25 -10.35 -16.17
CA TYR A 124 0.72 -10.97 -14.96
C TYR A 124 -0.24 -12.10 -15.30
N GLN A 125 -0.21 -13.16 -14.48
CA GLN A 125 -1.17 -14.26 -14.61
C GLN A 125 -2.50 -13.91 -13.92
N PRO A 126 -3.64 -14.36 -14.45
CA PRO A 126 -4.94 -14.20 -13.80
C PRO A 126 -4.96 -14.84 -12.41
N ILE A 127 -5.50 -14.12 -11.42
CA ILE A 127 -5.65 -14.57 -10.04
C ILE A 127 -6.94 -13.97 -9.46
N THR A 128 -7.63 -14.65 -8.55
CA THR A 128 -8.73 -14.02 -7.83
C THR A 128 -8.19 -13.09 -6.74
N MET A 129 -8.93 -12.03 -6.43
CA MET A 129 -8.54 -11.10 -5.34
C MET A 129 -8.32 -11.85 -4.03
N GLY A 130 -9.18 -12.82 -3.71
CA GLY A 130 -9.07 -13.64 -2.52
C GLY A 130 -7.78 -14.44 -2.45
N GLN A 131 -7.45 -15.15 -3.52
CA GLN A 131 -6.22 -15.92 -3.59
C GLN A 131 -4.99 -15.01 -3.51
N TYR A 132 -5.02 -13.85 -4.20
CA TYR A 132 -3.96 -12.86 -4.14
C TYR A 132 -3.70 -12.36 -2.70
N LEU A 133 -4.77 -12.04 -1.95
CA LEU A 133 -4.65 -11.62 -0.55
C LEU A 133 -4.10 -12.74 0.34
N GLU A 134 -4.59 -13.95 0.17
CA GLU A 134 -4.14 -15.12 0.94
C GLU A 134 -2.65 -15.38 0.71
N ASP A 135 -2.23 -15.46 -0.55
CA ASP A 135 -0.82 -15.64 -0.93
C ASP A 135 0.08 -14.53 -0.37
N THR A 136 -0.42 -13.28 -0.40
CA THR A 136 0.33 -12.13 0.09
C THR A 136 0.44 -12.13 1.60
N PHE A 137 -0.64 -12.43 2.32
CA PHE A 137 -0.63 -12.52 3.78
C PHE A 137 0.26 -13.66 4.26
N ASN A 138 0.25 -14.81 3.60
CA ASN A 138 1.12 -15.94 3.94
C ASN A 138 2.59 -15.58 3.77
N LYS A 139 2.95 -14.78 2.76
CA LYS A 139 4.33 -14.30 2.57
C LYS A 139 4.75 -13.21 3.56
N THR A 140 3.82 -12.39 4.03
CA THR A 140 4.12 -11.21 4.84
C THR A 140 4.06 -11.50 6.34
N PHE A 141 3.15 -12.39 6.77
CA PHE A 141 2.91 -12.68 8.18
C PHE A 141 3.48 -14.06 8.55
N VAL A 142 4.76 -14.09 8.86
CA VAL A 142 5.54 -15.30 9.20
C VAL A 142 4.94 -16.11 10.37
N TYR A 143 4.11 -15.51 11.25
CA TYR A 143 3.47 -16.22 12.36
C TYR A 143 2.42 -17.25 11.89
N ARG A 144 1.92 -17.17 10.66
CA ARG A 144 0.99 -18.16 10.08
C ARG A 144 1.66 -19.52 9.86
N ASP A 145 2.97 -19.52 9.60
CA ASP A 145 3.74 -20.75 9.42
C ASP A 145 3.86 -21.57 10.73
N TYR A 146 3.70 -20.92 11.90
CA TYR A 146 3.74 -21.59 13.20
C TYR A 146 2.44 -22.33 13.53
N GLU A 147 1.29 -21.92 13.01
CA GLU A 147 0.00 -22.59 13.27
C GLU A 147 -0.14 -23.87 12.43
N GLU A 148 0.41 -23.93 11.22
CA GLU A 148 0.40 -25.13 10.38
C GLU A 148 1.37 -26.22 10.88
N SER A 149 2.44 -25.85 11.58
CA SER A 149 3.42 -26.78 12.15
C SER A 149 3.03 -27.33 13.54
N ALA A 150 1.95 -26.81 14.14
CA ALA A 150 1.47 -27.20 15.47
C ALA A 150 0.24 -28.15 15.46
N ASN A 151 -0.27 -28.53 14.27
CA ASN A 151 -1.34 -29.52 14.04
C ASN A 151 -0.78 -30.75 13.33
#